data_9256f001fb6d13be4aa86d1f33918be1
#
_entry.id   9256f001fb6d13be4aa86d1f33918be1
#
_cell.length_a   1.000
_cell.length_b   1.000
_cell.length_c   1.000
_cell.angle_alpha   90.00
_cell.angle_beta   90.00
_cell.angle_gamma   90.00
#
_symmetry.space_group_name_H-M   'P 1'
#
loop_
_entity.id
_entity.type
_entity.pdbx_description
1 polymer ?
#
loop_
_entity_poly.entity_id
_entity_poly.type
_entity_poly.pdbx_seq_one_letter_code
_entity_poly.pdbx_strand_id
1 'polypeptide(L)'
;EDGDAFHAMNLGANGVISVASHTNGDEMHAMLEAIENSDLKTAAAIQRKFIPKVNALFSVPSPAPVKAVLNHLGFEVGPLRLPLVACTSEEAKRIIKVVLEEDVEATRETVTGVVRPDY
;
A
#
# COMPACT_ATOMS: atom_id res chain seq x y z
N GLU A 1 11.42 -7.26 -1.52
CA GLU A 1 10.05 -6.84 -1.16
C GLU A 1 10.02 -5.41 -0.61
N ASP A 2 8.83 -4.81 -0.56
CA ASP A 2 8.66 -3.44 -0.04
C ASP A 2 9.24 -3.23 1.36
N GLY A 3 9.00 -4.18 2.26
CA GLY A 3 9.52 -4.14 3.62
C GLY A 3 11.05 -4.18 3.74
N ASP A 4 11.72 -4.66 2.72
CA ASP A 4 13.18 -4.80 2.69
C ASP A 4 13.88 -3.61 2.02
N ALA A 5 13.14 -2.65 1.48
CA ALA A 5 13.69 -1.53 0.72
C ALA A 5 14.75 -0.75 1.50
N PHE A 6 14.50 -0.44 2.78
CA PHE A 6 15.46 0.24 3.65
C PHE A 6 16.79 -0.54 3.75
N HIS A 7 16.72 -1.84 3.99
CA HIS A 7 17.91 -2.70 4.12
C HIS A 7 18.66 -2.82 2.80
N ALA A 8 17.95 -3.07 1.71
CA ALA A 8 18.54 -3.20 0.38
C ALA A 8 19.25 -1.92 -0.07
N MET A 9 18.63 -0.77 0.13
CA MET A 9 19.22 0.53 -0.23
C MET A 9 20.48 0.83 0.58
N ASN A 10 20.51 0.49 1.88
CA ASN A 10 21.71 0.61 2.70
C ASN A 10 22.83 -0.35 2.27
N LEU A 11 22.51 -1.44 1.60
CA LEU A 11 23.47 -2.39 1.03
C LEU A 11 23.91 -2.04 -0.41
N GLY A 12 23.44 -0.91 -0.94
CA GLY A 12 23.86 -0.41 -2.25
C GLY A 12 22.90 -0.75 -3.42
N ALA A 13 21.67 -1.13 -3.14
CA ALA A 13 20.67 -1.26 -4.19
C ALA A 13 20.40 0.08 -4.89
N ASN A 14 20.11 0.06 -6.19
CA ASN A 14 19.90 1.25 -7.01
C ASN A 14 18.43 1.71 -7.07
N GLY A 15 17.53 0.93 -6.48
CA GLY A 15 16.12 1.24 -6.49
C GLY A 15 15.27 0.07 -6.01
N VAL A 16 13.95 0.24 -6.06
CA VAL A 16 12.99 -0.76 -5.63
C VAL A 16 11.83 -0.84 -6.61
N ILE A 17 11.37 -2.05 -6.89
CA ILE A 17 10.09 -2.31 -7.57
C ILE A 17 9.09 -2.61 -6.47
N SER A 18 8.04 -1.79 -6.35
CA SER A 18 7.23 -1.70 -5.15
C SER A 18 5.74 -1.73 -5.45
N VAL A 19 4.98 -2.42 -4.63
CA VAL A 19 3.52 -2.33 -4.55
C VAL A 19 3.10 -1.13 -3.68
N ALA A 20 3.74 -0.95 -2.54
CA ALA A 20 3.40 0.10 -1.59
C ALA A 20 3.66 1.51 -2.12
N SER A 21 4.52 1.68 -3.12
CA SER A 21 4.75 2.97 -3.77
C SER A 21 3.51 3.55 -4.45
N HIS A 22 2.52 2.73 -4.78
CA HIS A 22 1.24 3.20 -5.32
C HIS A 22 0.40 4.00 -4.31
N THR A 23 0.60 3.77 -3.04
CA THR A 23 -0.20 4.38 -1.95
C THR A 23 0.63 5.23 -0.99
N ASN A 24 1.89 4.87 -0.79
CA ASN A 24 2.80 5.49 0.18
C ASN A 24 4.14 5.89 -0.48
N GLY A 25 4.09 6.31 -1.73
CA GLY A 25 5.27 6.68 -2.52
C GLY A 25 6.07 7.82 -1.90
N ASP A 26 5.39 8.81 -1.34
CA ASP A 26 6.05 9.97 -0.69
C ASP A 26 6.86 9.55 0.53
N GLU A 27 6.34 8.62 1.34
CA GLU A 27 7.07 8.06 2.49
C GLU A 27 8.30 7.29 2.04
N MET A 28 8.17 6.47 0.99
CA MET A 28 9.30 5.74 0.42
C MET A 28 10.35 6.69 -0.13
N HIS A 29 9.93 7.72 -0.85
CA HIS A 29 10.85 8.73 -1.39
C HIS A 29 11.61 9.44 -0.27
N ALA A 30 10.91 9.89 0.76
CA ALA A 30 11.53 10.53 1.93
C ALA A 30 12.53 9.61 2.64
N MET A 31 12.23 8.31 2.74
CA MET A 31 13.14 7.32 3.31
C MET A 31 14.42 7.16 2.47
N LEU A 32 14.28 7.06 1.16
CA LEU A 32 15.41 6.92 0.24
C LEU A 32 16.28 8.18 0.24
N GLU A 33 15.68 9.35 0.23
CA GLU A 33 16.38 10.63 0.32
C GLU A 33 17.17 10.75 1.63
N ALA A 34 16.60 10.32 2.76
CA ALA A 34 17.30 10.30 4.04
C ALA A 34 18.51 9.35 4.02
N ILE A 35 18.39 8.20 3.35
CA ILE A 35 19.53 7.26 3.17
C ILE A 35 20.64 7.92 2.33
N GLU A 36 20.30 8.54 1.21
CA GLU A 36 21.24 9.22 0.33
C GLU A 36 21.97 10.37 1.06
N ASN A 37 21.31 11.07 1.94
CA ASN A 37 21.86 12.12 2.78
C ASN A 37 22.58 11.60 4.03
N SER A 38 22.76 10.29 4.18
CA SER A 38 23.36 9.64 5.35
C SER A 38 22.62 9.90 6.68
N ASP A 39 21.34 10.27 6.61
CA ASP A 39 20.47 10.45 7.78
C ASP A 39 19.73 9.15 8.10
N LEU A 40 20.49 8.17 8.60
CA LEU A 40 19.96 6.86 8.93
C LEU A 40 18.93 6.90 10.06
N LYS A 41 19.01 7.88 10.96
CA LYS A 41 18.07 8.01 12.06
C LYS A 41 16.68 8.35 11.55
N THR A 42 16.57 9.31 10.64
CA THR A 42 15.31 9.67 9.98
C THR A 42 14.80 8.54 9.09
N ALA A 43 15.67 7.94 8.28
CA ALA A 43 15.32 6.82 7.42
C ALA A 43 14.76 5.63 8.22
N ALA A 44 15.40 5.27 9.33
CA ALA A 44 14.94 4.19 10.21
C ALA A 44 13.59 4.52 10.88
N ALA A 45 13.37 5.78 11.25
CA ALA A 45 12.09 6.21 11.81
C ALA A 45 10.94 6.08 10.79
N ILE A 46 11.19 6.45 9.53
CA ILE A 46 10.23 6.27 8.43
C ILE A 46 9.97 4.78 8.21
N GLN A 47 11.02 3.96 8.14
CA GLN A 47 10.90 2.51 7.96
C GLN A 47 10.00 1.87 9.03
N ARG A 48 10.18 2.22 10.30
CA ARG A 48 9.34 1.68 11.39
C ARG A 48 7.85 2.02 11.24
N LYS A 49 7.52 3.19 10.71
CA LYS A 49 6.14 3.58 10.41
C LYS A 49 5.60 2.93 9.15
N PHE A 50 6.48 2.66 8.19
CA PHE A 50 6.13 2.09 6.90
C PHE A 50 5.82 0.59 6.97
N ILE A 51 6.49 -0.18 7.82
CA ILE A 51 6.31 -1.64 7.94
C ILE A 51 4.86 -2.06 8.20
N PRO A 52 4.10 -1.47 9.14
CA PRO A 52 2.70 -1.82 9.32
C PRO A 52 1.85 -1.64 8.06
N LYS A 53 2.13 -0.60 7.26
CA LYS A 53 1.43 -0.32 6.00
C LYS A 53 1.74 -1.38 4.95
N VAL A 54 3.00 -1.76 4.80
CA VAL A 54 3.42 -2.88 3.95
C VAL A 54 2.72 -4.17 4.37
N ASN A 55 2.74 -4.49 5.66
CA ASN A 55 2.08 -5.69 6.17
C ASN A 55 0.57 -5.70 5.87
N ALA A 56 -0.08 -4.55 5.95
CA ALA A 56 -1.50 -4.42 5.58
C ALA A 56 -1.72 -4.68 4.09
N LEU A 57 -0.86 -4.15 3.21
CA LEU A 57 -0.94 -4.35 1.77
C LEU A 57 -0.68 -5.79 1.31
N PHE A 58 -0.11 -6.62 2.17
CA PHE A 58 0.15 -8.05 1.89
C PHE A 58 -0.60 -8.98 2.85
N SER A 59 -1.57 -8.46 3.62
CA SER A 59 -2.35 -9.25 4.58
C SER A 59 -3.33 -10.25 3.94
N VAL A 60 -3.67 -10.03 2.69
CA VAL A 60 -4.39 -10.97 1.82
C VAL A 60 -3.69 -10.96 0.45
N PRO A 61 -3.99 -11.92 -0.46
CA PRO A 61 -3.25 -12.02 -1.71
C PRO A 61 -3.18 -10.72 -2.52
N SER A 62 -1.95 -10.27 -2.80
CA SER A 62 -1.70 -9.14 -3.69
C SER A 62 -2.18 -9.47 -5.11
N PRO A 63 -2.75 -8.52 -5.88
CA PRO A 63 -2.84 -7.09 -5.62
C PRO A 63 -4.18 -6.62 -5.01
N ALA A 64 -4.95 -7.50 -4.38
CA ALA A 64 -6.27 -7.13 -3.84
C ALA A 64 -6.21 -5.94 -2.85
N PRO A 65 -5.28 -5.91 -1.87
CA PRO A 65 -5.19 -4.79 -0.94
C PRO A 65 -4.89 -3.45 -1.60
N VAL A 66 -3.86 -3.37 -2.44
CA VAL A 66 -3.48 -2.10 -3.08
C VAL A 66 -4.57 -1.60 -4.01
N LYS A 67 -5.28 -2.49 -4.71
CA LYS A 67 -6.41 -2.10 -5.55
C LYS A 67 -7.57 -1.55 -4.73
N ALA A 68 -7.88 -2.13 -3.57
CA ALA A 68 -8.90 -1.61 -2.67
C ALA A 68 -8.56 -0.19 -2.20
N VAL A 69 -7.30 0.07 -1.81
CA VAL A 69 -6.86 1.41 -1.41
C VAL A 69 -6.94 2.40 -2.57
N LEU A 70 -6.46 2.02 -3.76
CA LEU A 70 -6.50 2.89 -4.93
C LEU A 70 -7.92 3.20 -5.39
N ASN A 71 -8.82 2.22 -5.38
CA ASN A 71 -10.24 2.44 -5.67
C ASN A 71 -10.88 3.40 -4.66
N HIS A 72 -10.55 3.26 -3.36
CA HIS A 72 -11.00 4.19 -2.32
C HIS A 72 -10.50 5.63 -2.59
N LEU A 73 -9.28 5.77 -3.07
CA LEU A 73 -8.71 7.08 -3.45
C LEU A 73 -9.28 7.64 -4.76
N GLY A 74 -10.14 6.90 -5.45
CA GLY A 74 -10.80 7.36 -6.68
C GLY A 74 -10.07 7.06 -7.98
N PHE A 75 -9.05 6.19 -7.96
CA PHE A 75 -8.29 5.85 -9.17
C PHE A 75 -8.98 4.86 -10.11
N GLU A 76 -10.10 4.24 -9.69
CA GLU A 76 -10.91 3.32 -10.52
C GLU A 76 -10.08 2.21 -11.19
N VAL A 77 -9.19 1.59 -10.43
CA VAL A 77 -8.31 0.52 -10.96
C VAL A 77 -9.03 -0.81 -11.22
N GLY A 78 -10.33 -0.86 -10.93
CA GLY A 78 -11.18 -1.99 -11.25
C GLY A 78 -10.96 -3.24 -10.39
N PRO A 79 -11.63 -4.34 -10.74
CA PRO A 79 -11.55 -5.61 -10.03
C PRO A 79 -10.30 -6.40 -10.39
N LEU A 80 -10.10 -7.53 -9.70
CA LEU A 80 -9.07 -8.50 -10.02
C LEU A 80 -9.55 -9.48 -11.09
N ARG A 81 -8.60 -10.12 -11.77
CA ARG A 81 -8.86 -11.26 -12.64
C ARG A 81 -8.85 -12.56 -11.84
N LEU A 82 -9.76 -13.46 -12.14
CA LEU A 82 -9.77 -14.80 -11.55
C LEU A 82 -8.42 -15.53 -11.81
N PRO A 83 -7.95 -16.34 -10.88
CA PRO A 83 -8.61 -16.82 -9.65
C PRO A 83 -8.54 -15.88 -8.45
N LEU A 84 -7.90 -14.72 -8.58
CA LEU A 84 -7.82 -13.73 -7.50
C LEU A 84 -9.17 -13.05 -7.30
N VAL A 85 -9.51 -12.82 -6.04
CA VAL A 85 -10.75 -12.16 -5.63
C VAL A 85 -10.45 -10.87 -4.87
N ALA A 86 -11.39 -9.93 -4.94
CA ALA A 86 -11.27 -8.68 -4.20
C ALA A 86 -11.32 -8.90 -2.68
N CYS A 87 -10.75 -7.97 -1.93
CA CYS A 87 -10.93 -7.92 -0.48
C CYS A 87 -12.42 -7.92 -0.11
N THR A 88 -12.75 -8.50 1.03
CA THR A 88 -14.05 -8.24 1.65
C THR A 88 -14.10 -6.80 2.13
N SER A 89 -15.31 -6.27 2.39
CA SER A 89 -15.46 -4.90 2.92
C SER A 89 -14.73 -4.72 4.26
N GLU A 90 -14.74 -5.72 5.13
CA GLU A 90 -14.04 -5.70 6.41
C GLU A 90 -12.51 -5.70 6.24
N GLU A 91 -11.99 -6.51 5.33
CA GLU A 91 -10.57 -6.52 4.99
C GLU A 91 -10.14 -5.17 4.43
N ALA A 92 -10.88 -4.63 3.46
CA ALA A 92 -10.60 -3.35 2.85
C ALA A 92 -10.62 -2.20 3.87
N LYS A 93 -11.62 -2.15 4.76
CA LYS A 93 -11.72 -1.16 5.84
C LYS A 93 -10.49 -1.18 6.74
N ARG A 94 -10.07 -2.37 7.18
CA ARG A 94 -8.87 -2.53 8.01
C ARG A 94 -7.60 -2.10 7.28
N ILE A 95 -7.45 -2.49 6.02
CA ILE A 95 -6.28 -2.17 5.21
C ILE A 95 -6.19 -0.65 4.97
N ILE A 96 -7.27 -0.03 4.54
CA ILE A 96 -7.35 1.41 4.28
C ILE A 96 -7.00 2.21 5.55
N LYS A 97 -7.58 1.81 6.69
CA LYS A 97 -7.28 2.44 7.98
C LYS A 97 -5.78 2.47 8.30
N VAL A 98 -5.09 1.36 8.08
CA VAL A 98 -3.65 1.27 8.37
C VAL A 98 -2.83 2.00 7.31
N VAL A 99 -3.14 1.83 6.02
CA VAL A 99 -2.34 2.36 4.92
C VAL A 99 -2.46 3.88 4.81
N LEU A 100 -3.66 4.41 4.96
CA LEU A 100 -3.95 5.85 4.86
C LEU A 100 -4.04 6.55 6.22
N GLU A 101 -3.99 5.81 7.32
CA GLU A 101 -4.13 6.32 8.69
C GLU A 101 -5.46 7.05 8.90
N GLU A 102 -6.54 6.56 8.27
CA GLU A 102 -7.89 7.13 8.38
C GLU A 102 -8.95 6.07 8.66
N ASP A 103 -10.01 6.45 9.36
CA ASP A 103 -11.18 5.61 9.58
C ASP A 103 -12.17 5.80 8.41
N VAL A 104 -12.50 4.68 7.77
CA VAL A 104 -13.37 4.66 6.60
C VAL A 104 -14.42 3.55 6.68
N GLU A 105 -15.54 3.75 5.98
CA GLU A 105 -16.50 2.72 5.68
C GLU A 105 -16.24 2.19 4.27
N ALA A 106 -15.79 0.94 4.17
CA ALA A 106 -15.53 0.29 2.89
C ALA A 106 -16.83 -0.29 2.32
N THR A 107 -17.17 0.13 1.12
CA THR A 107 -18.30 -0.38 0.34
C THR A 107 -17.80 -1.34 -0.73
N ARG A 108 -18.72 -2.01 -1.42
CA ARG A 108 -18.39 -2.85 -2.58
C ARG A 108 -17.71 -2.04 -3.68
N GLU A 109 -18.14 -0.81 -3.90
CA GLU A 109 -17.54 0.11 -4.86
C GLU A 109 -16.09 0.43 -4.48
N THR A 110 -15.84 0.74 -3.21
CA THR A 110 -14.48 0.95 -2.68
C THR A 110 -13.57 -0.24 -2.97
N VAL A 111 -14.09 -1.47 -2.80
CA VAL A 111 -13.31 -2.69 -2.93
C VAL A 111 -13.02 -3.04 -4.39
N THR A 112 -14.00 -2.88 -5.27
CA THR A 112 -13.92 -3.36 -6.66
C THR A 112 -13.71 -2.25 -7.69
N GLY A 113 -13.99 -0.99 -7.35
CA GLY A 113 -14.01 0.13 -8.31
C GLY A 113 -15.11 0.01 -9.37
N VAL A 114 -16.08 -0.87 -9.15
CA VAL A 114 -17.19 -1.11 -10.09
C VAL A 114 -18.51 -0.73 -9.44
N VAL A 115 -19.13 0.30 -9.97
CA VAL A 115 -20.52 0.62 -9.68
C VAL A 115 -21.37 -0.31 -10.53
N ARG A 116 -22.10 -1.24 -9.90
CA ARG A 116 -23.13 -2.01 -10.60
C ARG A 116 -24.43 -1.26 -10.48
N PRO A 117 -25.17 -1.05 -11.59
CA PRO A 117 -26.54 -0.58 -11.48
C PRO A 117 -27.35 -1.56 -10.63
N ASP A 118 -28.14 -1.03 -9.71
CA ASP A 118 -29.09 -1.81 -8.94
C ASP A 118 -30.13 -2.40 -9.91
N TYR A 119 -30.16 -3.73 -10.01
CA TYR A 119 -31.26 -4.41 -10.70
C TYR A 119 -32.19 -4.99 -9.64
#